data_0f75f0065a39a76e002842f1e20df28b
#
_entry.id   0f75f0065a39a76e002842f1e20df28b
#
_cell.length_a   1.000
_cell.length_b   1.000
_cell.length_c   1.000
_cell.angle_alpha   90.00
_cell.angle_beta   90.00
_cell.angle_gamma   90.00
#
_symmetry.space_group_name_H-M   'P 1'
#
loop_
_entity.id
_entity.type
_entity.pdbx_description
1 polymer ?
#
loop_
_entity_poly.entity_id
_entity_poly.type
_entity_poly.pdbx_seq_one_letter_code
_entity_poly.pdbx_strand_id
1 'polypeptide(L)'
;MPILNIVLVEPRIPQNVGNIARTCAATGARLHLVEPMAFTIDDAKLRRAGLDYWQYLDVTTYRSLADFMEQHCGEQDKMFYFTTKAQHIYTEAAYPDGCWLLFGREDAGLPEELLVQHPAQCLRFPMRQGLRSLNLSNAVAIGVYEALRQWDFPLLQNAGQLHRLQWELK
;
A
#
# COMPACT_ATOMS: atom_id res chain seq x y z
N MET A 1 17.10 -7.24 0.97
CA MET A 1 16.13 -6.18 0.57
C MET A 1 15.22 -5.92 1.76
N PRO A 2 15.01 -4.68 2.15
CA PRO A 2 14.01 -4.37 3.17
C PRO A 2 12.63 -4.89 2.78
N ILE A 3 11.84 -5.31 3.77
CA ILE A 3 10.51 -5.85 3.56
C ILE A 3 9.49 -4.72 3.74
N LEU A 4 8.62 -4.55 2.75
CA LEU A 4 7.50 -3.63 2.80
C LEU A 4 6.20 -4.42 2.69
N ASN A 5 5.30 -4.25 3.66
CA ASN A 5 4.02 -4.93 3.70
C ASN A 5 2.90 -3.93 3.44
N ILE A 6 2.08 -4.18 2.43
CA ILE A 6 0.92 -3.36 2.07
C ILE A 6 -0.34 -4.09 2.49
N VAL A 7 -1.13 -3.49 3.37
CA VAL A 7 -2.36 -4.09 3.91
C VAL A 7 -3.56 -3.32 3.40
N LEU A 8 -4.46 -4.00 2.73
CA LEU A 8 -5.75 -3.46 2.29
C LEU A 8 -6.85 -4.03 3.17
N VAL A 9 -7.47 -3.16 3.97
CA VAL A 9 -8.54 -3.56 4.89
C VAL A 9 -9.88 -3.41 4.18
N GLU A 10 -10.54 -4.54 3.94
CA GLU A 10 -11.86 -4.65 3.30
C GLU A 10 -11.97 -3.89 1.96
N PRO A 11 -11.05 -4.04 1.00
CA PRO A 11 -11.11 -3.30 -0.25
C PRO A 11 -12.40 -3.64 -1.02
N ARG A 12 -12.98 -2.63 -1.69
CA ARG A 12 -14.29 -2.74 -2.38
C ARG A 12 -14.18 -2.78 -3.89
N ILE A 13 -13.13 -2.20 -4.46
CA ILE A 13 -12.99 -1.99 -5.89
C ILE A 13 -11.88 -2.90 -6.44
N PRO A 14 -12.22 -3.96 -7.20
CA PRO A 14 -11.22 -4.92 -7.72
C PRO A 14 -10.14 -4.26 -8.58
N GLN A 15 -10.47 -3.22 -9.36
CA GLN A 15 -9.50 -2.49 -10.17
C GLN A 15 -8.41 -1.82 -9.33
N ASN A 16 -8.76 -1.30 -8.15
CA ASN A 16 -7.76 -0.73 -7.22
C ASN A 16 -6.79 -1.81 -6.75
N VAL A 17 -7.32 -2.96 -6.35
CA VAL A 17 -6.50 -4.10 -5.89
C VAL A 17 -5.58 -4.60 -7.00
N GLY A 18 -6.06 -4.69 -8.25
CA GLY A 18 -5.24 -5.04 -9.40
C GLY A 18 -4.11 -4.06 -9.68
N ASN A 19 -4.37 -2.76 -9.60
CA ASN A 19 -3.34 -1.72 -9.74
C ASN A 19 -2.32 -1.76 -8.60
N ILE A 20 -2.77 -2.00 -7.35
CA ILE A 20 -1.90 -2.15 -6.18
C ILE A 20 -1.05 -3.41 -6.32
N ALA A 21 -1.63 -4.52 -6.74
CA ALA A 21 -0.92 -5.75 -7.02
C ALA A 21 0.24 -5.53 -8.01
N ARG A 22 0.00 -4.76 -9.08
CA ARG A 22 1.05 -4.36 -10.03
C ARG A 22 2.14 -3.51 -9.39
N THR A 23 1.79 -2.56 -8.53
CA THR A 23 2.76 -1.77 -7.78
C THR A 23 3.61 -2.65 -6.88
N CYS A 24 2.99 -3.58 -6.13
CA CYS A 24 3.68 -4.52 -5.26
C CYS A 24 4.63 -5.43 -6.06
N ALA A 25 4.19 -5.98 -7.19
CA ALA A 25 5.04 -6.80 -8.05
C ALA A 25 6.26 -6.02 -8.60
N ALA A 26 6.04 -4.76 -9.01
CA ALA A 26 7.10 -3.92 -9.55
C ALA A 26 8.15 -3.49 -8.50
N THR A 27 7.78 -3.50 -7.22
CA THR A 27 8.61 -2.99 -6.12
C THR A 27 9.10 -4.07 -5.16
N GLY A 28 8.58 -5.30 -5.27
CA GLY A 28 8.86 -6.39 -4.35
C GLY A 28 8.14 -6.27 -3.00
N ALA A 29 7.16 -5.36 -2.87
CA ALA A 29 6.32 -5.26 -1.68
C ALA A 29 5.37 -6.47 -1.58
N ARG A 30 5.06 -6.90 -0.35
CA ARG A 30 4.09 -7.94 -0.05
C ARG A 30 2.69 -7.35 0.02
N LEU A 31 1.71 -8.08 -0.48
CA LEU A 31 0.31 -7.67 -0.46
C LEU A 31 -0.49 -8.49 0.54
N HIS A 32 -1.15 -7.82 1.46
CA HIS A 32 -2.00 -8.42 2.48
C HIS A 32 -3.44 -7.93 2.29
N LEU A 33 -4.38 -8.86 2.14
CA LEU A 33 -5.78 -8.59 1.91
C LEU A 33 -6.59 -9.02 3.12
N VAL A 34 -7.31 -8.09 3.72
CA VAL A 34 -8.17 -8.34 4.88
C VAL A 34 -9.62 -8.35 4.44
N GLU A 35 -10.30 -9.47 4.65
CA GLU A 35 -11.72 -9.66 4.35
C GLU A 35 -12.62 -8.92 5.38
N PRO A 36 -13.92 -8.66 5.05
CA PRO A 36 -14.60 -9.11 3.84
C PRO A 36 -14.30 -8.25 2.60
N MET A 37 -14.18 -8.90 1.46
CA MET A 37 -14.06 -8.24 0.16
C MET A 37 -15.33 -8.42 -0.65
N ALA A 38 -15.70 -7.42 -1.45
CA ALA A 38 -16.89 -7.47 -2.32
C ALA A 38 -16.67 -8.29 -3.61
N PHE A 39 -15.50 -8.90 -3.79
CA PHE A 39 -15.06 -9.65 -4.97
C PHE A 39 -14.13 -10.79 -4.53
N THR A 40 -13.90 -11.75 -5.43
CA THR A 40 -12.92 -12.83 -5.24
C THR A 40 -11.63 -12.52 -5.99
N ILE A 41 -10.51 -13.08 -5.54
CA ILE A 41 -9.20 -12.94 -6.20
C ILE A 41 -9.24 -13.46 -7.65
N ASP A 42 -10.16 -14.37 -7.96
CA ASP A 42 -10.40 -14.91 -9.32
C ASP A 42 -11.32 -14.05 -10.19
N ASP A 43 -11.79 -12.90 -9.72
CA ASP A 43 -12.65 -12.01 -10.50
C ASP A 43 -11.95 -11.57 -11.79
N ALA A 44 -12.67 -11.68 -12.93
CA ALA A 44 -12.15 -11.29 -14.23
C ALA A 44 -11.71 -9.83 -14.31
N LYS A 45 -12.27 -8.95 -13.45
CA LYS A 45 -11.87 -7.54 -13.33
C LYS A 45 -10.51 -7.38 -12.66
N LEU A 46 -10.24 -8.17 -11.61
CA LEU A 46 -8.95 -8.25 -10.96
C LEU A 46 -7.89 -8.76 -11.94
N ARG A 47 -8.24 -9.80 -12.68
CA ARG A 47 -7.40 -10.39 -13.73
C ARG A 47 -7.02 -9.38 -14.81
N ARG A 48 -7.95 -8.61 -15.34
CA ARG A 48 -7.67 -7.60 -16.39
C ARG A 48 -6.78 -6.45 -15.92
N ALA A 49 -6.79 -6.15 -14.62
CA ALA A 49 -6.00 -5.05 -14.06
C ALA A 49 -4.55 -5.42 -13.74
N GLY A 50 -4.23 -6.72 -13.52
CA GLY A 50 -2.90 -7.05 -13.02
C GLY A 50 -2.40 -8.49 -13.20
N LEU A 51 -3.00 -9.30 -14.09
CA LEU A 51 -2.74 -10.75 -14.16
C LEU A 51 -1.31 -11.16 -14.45
N ASP A 52 -0.64 -10.44 -15.35
CA ASP A 52 0.72 -10.80 -15.75
C ASP A 52 1.72 -10.68 -14.60
N TYR A 53 1.37 -9.94 -13.55
CA TYR A 53 2.21 -9.68 -12.37
C TYR A 53 1.85 -10.56 -11.17
N TRP A 54 0.68 -11.23 -11.16
CA TRP A 54 0.19 -11.99 -10.01
C TRP A 54 1.12 -13.13 -9.59
N GLN A 55 1.78 -13.76 -10.55
CA GLN A 55 2.76 -14.83 -10.30
C GLN A 55 4.03 -14.35 -9.57
N TYR A 56 4.27 -13.05 -9.53
CA TYR A 56 5.43 -12.44 -8.87
C TYR A 56 5.08 -11.82 -7.51
N LEU A 57 3.83 -12.00 -7.04
CA LEU A 57 3.33 -11.42 -5.82
C LEU A 57 3.37 -12.41 -4.66
N ASP A 58 3.82 -11.92 -3.51
CA ASP A 58 3.57 -12.55 -2.23
C ASP A 58 2.25 -11.97 -1.68
N VAL A 59 1.17 -12.78 -1.73
CA VAL A 59 -0.17 -12.37 -1.31
C VAL A 59 -0.64 -13.23 -0.16
N THR A 60 -1.03 -12.59 0.94
CA THR A 60 -1.65 -13.23 2.10
C THR A 60 -3.05 -12.68 2.33
N THR A 61 -4.01 -13.55 2.65
CA THR A 61 -5.39 -13.16 2.95
C THR A 61 -5.72 -13.46 4.42
N TYR A 62 -6.43 -12.54 5.07
CA TYR A 62 -6.89 -12.65 6.47
C TYR A 62 -8.40 -12.59 6.52
N ARG A 63 -9.01 -13.38 7.40
CA ARG A 63 -10.49 -13.49 7.54
C ARG A 63 -11.15 -12.23 8.10
N SER A 64 -10.38 -11.39 8.81
CA SER A 64 -10.85 -10.13 9.38
C SER A 64 -9.68 -9.25 9.81
N LEU A 65 -9.95 -7.97 10.08
CA LEU A 65 -8.97 -7.06 10.68
C LEU A 65 -8.50 -7.55 12.06
N ALA A 66 -9.40 -8.14 12.86
CA ALA A 66 -9.04 -8.72 14.14
C ALA A 66 -8.07 -9.90 13.99
N ASP A 67 -8.32 -10.79 13.04
CA ASP A 67 -7.43 -11.91 12.69
C ASP A 67 -6.04 -11.42 12.26
N PHE A 68 -5.98 -10.37 11.42
CA PHE A 68 -4.73 -9.74 11.03
C PHE A 68 -3.97 -9.16 12.24
N MET A 69 -4.63 -8.37 13.07
CA MET A 69 -4.03 -7.72 14.23
C MET A 69 -3.55 -8.72 15.28
N GLU A 70 -4.25 -9.84 15.48
CA GLU A 70 -3.85 -10.91 16.38
C GLU A 70 -2.58 -11.61 15.89
N GLN A 71 -2.51 -11.94 14.59
CA GLN A 71 -1.35 -12.61 14.00
C GLN A 71 -0.09 -11.72 14.02
N HIS A 72 -0.24 -10.39 14.05
CA HIS A 72 0.84 -9.41 14.03
C HIS A 72 0.92 -8.55 15.30
N CYS A 73 0.45 -9.06 16.43
CA CYS A 73 0.40 -8.29 17.69
C CYS A 73 1.77 -7.81 18.21
N GLY A 74 2.86 -8.44 17.80
CA GLY A 74 4.23 -8.03 18.14
C GLY A 74 4.87 -7.03 17.18
N GLU A 75 4.17 -6.63 16.11
CA GLU A 75 4.70 -5.77 15.04
C GLU A 75 4.02 -4.41 14.96
N GLN A 76 3.18 -4.07 15.94
CA GLN A 76 2.35 -2.86 15.93
C GLN A 76 3.17 -1.56 15.91
N ASP A 77 4.37 -1.56 16.44
CA ASP A 77 5.32 -0.44 16.41
C ASP A 77 5.81 -0.10 15.00
N LYS A 78 5.68 -1.05 14.05
CA LYS A 78 6.04 -0.88 12.64
C LYS A 78 4.83 -0.64 11.72
N MET A 79 3.63 -0.51 12.26
CA MET A 79 2.39 -0.30 11.50
C MET A 79 2.10 1.18 11.33
N PHE A 80 1.80 1.59 10.09
CA PHE A 80 1.40 2.97 9.73
C PHE A 80 0.03 2.95 9.11
N TYR A 81 -0.87 3.79 9.63
CA TYR A 81 -2.29 3.82 9.29
C TYR A 81 -2.60 5.03 8.41
N PHE A 82 -2.85 4.79 7.13
CA PHE A 82 -3.13 5.87 6.18
C PHE A 82 -4.60 6.28 6.23
N THR A 83 -4.83 7.53 6.63
CA THR A 83 -6.17 8.10 6.78
C THR A 83 -6.17 9.60 6.53
N THR A 84 -7.25 10.12 5.93
CA THR A 84 -7.43 11.56 5.72
C THR A 84 -7.67 12.34 7.03
N LYS A 85 -7.90 11.62 8.13
CA LYS A 85 -8.17 12.19 9.47
C LYS A 85 -6.89 12.37 10.31
N ALA A 86 -5.74 11.92 9.85
CA ALA A 86 -4.48 11.99 10.59
C ALA A 86 -3.99 13.44 10.78
N GLN A 87 -3.20 13.63 11.84
CA GLN A 87 -2.56 14.92 12.16
C GLN A 87 -1.13 15.02 11.60
N HIS A 88 -0.50 13.90 11.25
CA HIS A 88 0.86 13.82 10.72
C HIS A 88 0.84 13.55 9.23
N ILE A 89 1.77 14.16 8.49
CA ILE A 89 1.93 13.87 7.07
C ILE A 89 2.86 12.68 6.85
N TYR A 90 2.65 11.93 5.78
CA TYR A 90 3.33 10.68 5.48
C TYR A 90 4.87 10.78 5.39
N THR A 91 5.40 11.97 5.08
CA THR A 91 6.84 12.24 4.99
C THR A 91 7.51 12.47 6.34
N GLU A 92 6.74 12.65 7.42
CA GLU A 92 7.26 12.81 8.79
C GLU A 92 7.63 11.48 9.44
N ALA A 93 7.10 10.36 8.93
CA ALA A 93 7.38 9.04 9.45
C ALA A 93 8.71 8.49 8.93
N ALA A 94 9.44 7.80 9.81
CA ALA A 94 10.56 6.95 9.42
C ALA A 94 10.03 5.51 9.22
N TYR A 95 10.16 4.96 8.02
CA TYR A 95 9.69 3.62 7.68
C TYR A 95 10.79 2.60 7.93
N PRO A 96 10.71 1.76 8.99
CA PRO A 96 11.72 0.73 9.25
C PRO A 96 11.57 -0.46 8.30
N ASP A 97 12.61 -1.27 8.20
CA ASP A 97 12.52 -2.58 7.55
C ASP A 97 11.44 -3.45 8.22
N GLY A 98 10.63 -4.10 7.39
CA GLY A 98 9.49 -4.89 7.84
C GLY A 98 8.27 -4.05 8.22
N CYS A 99 8.20 -2.76 7.82
CA CYS A 99 7.03 -1.93 8.12
C CYS A 99 5.78 -2.35 7.35
N TRP A 100 4.64 -1.97 7.90
CA TRP A 100 3.30 -2.25 7.42
C TRP A 100 2.58 -0.95 7.09
N LEU A 101 2.12 -0.79 5.85
CA LEU A 101 1.30 0.35 5.43
C LEU A 101 -0.15 -0.11 5.29
N LEU A 102 -1.00 0.32 6.20
CA LEU A 102 -2.41 -0.08 6.25
C LEU A 102 -3.29 0.97 5.57
N PHE A 103 -4.12 0.52 4.65
CA PHE A 103 -5.09 1.33 3.92
C PHE A 103 -6.49 0.75 4.10
N GLY A 104 -7.47 1.61 4.34
CA GLY A 104 -8.85 1.21 4.54
C GLY A 104 -9.67 1.18 3.25
N ARG A 105 -10.96 0.95 3.43
CA ARG A 105 -11.97 0.94 2.38
C ARG A 105 -12.03 2.26 1.62
N GLU A 106 -12.35 2.19 0.35
CA GLU A 106 -12.47 3.38 -0.52
C GLU A 106 -13.59 4.34 -0.07
N ASP A 107 -14.65 3.81 0.52
CA ASP A 107 -15.83 4.56 0.96
C ASP A 107 -15.78 5.01 2.44
N ALA A 108 -15.10 4.27 3.32
CA ALA A 108 -15.12 4.49 4.77
C ALA A 108 -13.73 4.71 5.39
N GLY A 109 -12.64 4.30 4.74
CA GLY A 109 -11.30 4.30 5.31
C GLY A 109 -11.10 3.20 6.35
N LEU A 110 -10.13 3.39 7.24
CA LEU A 110 -9.86 2.53 8.39
C LEU A 110 -10.84 2.83 9.54
N PRO A 111 -11.19 1.82 10.38
CA PRO A 111 -12.04 2.02 11.56
C PRO A 111 -11.45 3.04 12.53
N GLU A 112 -12.28 3.95 13.06
CA GLU A 112 -11.81 4.99 13.98
C GLU A 112 -11.34 4.41 15.32
N GLU A 113 -11.94 3.29 15.76
CA GLU A 113 -11.55 2.54 16.94
C GLU A 113 -10.09 2.04 16.87
N LEU A 114 -9.62 1.70 15.67
CA LEU A 114 -8.22 1.36 15.43
C LEU A 114 -7.33 2.61 15.46
N LEU A 115 -7.76 3.68 14.78
CA LEU A 115 -6.95 4.89 14.61
C LEU A 115 -6.69 5.60 15.94
N VAL A 116 -7.67 5.67 16.83
CA VAL A 116 -7.51 6.36 18.13
C VAL A 116 -6.52 5.69 19.07
N GLN A 117 -6.21 4.41 18.84
CA GLN A 117 -5.22 3.67 19.59
C GLN A 117 -3.79 3.93 19.13
N HIS A 118 -3.62 4.47 17.90
CA HIS A 118 -2.32 4.65 17.25
C HIS A 118 -2.14 6.06 16.64
N PRO A 119 -2.41 7.14 17.37
CA PRO A 119 -2.46 8.49 16.79
C PRO A 119 -1.14 8.95 16.17
N ALA A 120 0.01 8.55 16.76
CA ALA A 120 1.34 8.90 16.26
C ALA A 120 1.72 8.19 14.95
N GLN A 121 1.07 7.05 14.66
CA GLN A 121 1.32 6.24 13.46
C GLN A 121 0.25 6.48 12.38
N CYS A 122 -0.74 7.32 12.65
CA CYS A 122 -1.71 7.75 11.66
C CYS A 122 -1.11 8.81 10.76
N LEU A 123 -1.11 8.56 9.46
CA LEU A 123 -0.47 9.39 8.44
C LEU A 123 -1.47 9.81 7.37
N ARG A 124 -1.26 11.00 6.78
CA ARG A 124 -2.06 11.50 5.68
C ARG A 124 -1.24 11.99 4.51
N PHE A 125 -1.83 11.93 3.33
CA PHE A 125 -1.36 12.69 2.17
C PHE A 125 -1.97 14.08 2.21
N PRO A 126 -1.17 15.16 2.11
CA PRO A 126 -1.70 16.52 1.99
C PRO A 126 -2.59 16.66 0.75
N MET A 127 -3.75 17.27 0.91
CA MET A 127 -4.70 17.52 -0.16
C MET A 127 -5.31 18.93 -0.02
N ARG A 128 -5.83 19.46 -1.11
CA ARG A 128 -6.61 20.70 -1.06
C ARG A 128 -7.87 20.52 -0.19
N GLN A 129 -8.24 21.56 0.54
CA GLN A 129 -9.46 21.58 1.35
C GLN A 129 -10.69 21.27 0.49
N GLY A 130 -11.66 20.54 1.06
CA GLY A 130 -12.93 20.17 0.40
C GLY A 130 -12.85 18.89 -0.46
N LEU A 131 -11.66 18.31 -0.68
CA LEU A 131 -11.54 17.02 -1.36
C LEU A 131 -11.61 15.88 -0.34
N ARG A 132 -12.23 14.75 -0.73
CA ARG A 132 -12.46 13.60 0.16
C ARG A 132 -11.22 12.78 0.39
N SER A 133 -10.64 12.25 -0.70
CA SER A 133 -9.50 11.32 -0.66
C SER A 133 -8.86 11.20 -2.05
N LEU A 134 -7.64 10.68 -2.10
CA LEU A 134 -7.05 10.15 -3.33
C LEU A 134 -7.69 8.80 -3.66
N ASN A 135 -7.60 8.40 -4.93
CA ASN A 135 -7.86 7.02 -5.32
C ASN A 135 -6.94 6.08 -4.52
N LEU A 136 -7.49 4.94 -4.05
CA LEU A 136 -6.76 4.02 -3.17
C LEU A 136 -5.45 3.54 -3.80
N SER A 137 -5.45 3.16 -5.08
CA SER A 137 -4.22 2.67 -5.72
C SER A 137 -3.16 3.74 -5.87
N ASN A 138 -3.56 5.01 -6.08
CA ASN A 138 -2.64 6.14 -6.11
C ASN A 138 -2.06 6.40 -4.71
N ALA A 139 -2.89 6.38 -3.67
CA ALA A 139 -2.45 6.54 -2.28
C ALA A 139 -1.42 5.48 -1.89
N VAL A 140 -1.69 4.22 -2.21
CA VAL A 140 -0.76 3.10 -1.96
C VAL A 140 0.56 3.32 -2.70
N ALA A 141 0.52 3.69 -3.99
CA ALA A 141 1.73 3.91 -4.78
C ALA A 141 2.60 5.03 -4.17
N ILE A 142 2.00 6.14 -3.73
CA ILE A 142 2.74 7.23 -3.07
C ILE A 142 3.39 6.73 -1.77
N GLY A 143 2.67 5.99 -0.93
CA GLY A 143 3.21 5.45 0.32
C GLY A 143 4.34 4.46 0.10
N VAL A 144 4.19 3.55 -0.88
CA VAL A 144 5.22 2.58 -1.27
C VAL A 144 6.50 3.30 -1.72
N TYR A 145 6.39 4.27 -2.63
CA TYR A 145 7.56 4.97 -3.16
C TYR A 145 8.20 5.91 -2.15
N GLU A 146 7.47 6.42 -1.15
CA GLU A 146 8.09 7.15 -0.05
C GLU A 146 8.92 6.24 0.85
N ALA A 147 8.43 5.06 1.22
CA ALA A 147 9.21 4.10 1.99
C ALA A 147 10.47 3.67 1.21
N LEU A 148 10.32 3.35 -0.08
CA LEU A 148 11.44 3.00 -0.95
C LEU A 148 12.45 4.14 -1.12
N ARG A 149 11.99 5.39 -1.20
CA ARG A 149 12.86 6.57 -1.26
C ARG A 149 13.71 6.70 -0.01
N GLN A 150 13.15 6.45 1.17
CA GLN A 150 13.90 6.47 2.43
C GLN A 150 14.95 5.36 2.50
N TRP A 151 14.74 4.26 1.79
CA TRP A 151 15.67 3.13 1.68
C TRP A 151 16.63 3.23 0.48
N ASP A 152 16.61 4.35 -0.27
CA ASP A 152 17.42 4.54 -1.48
C ASP A 152 17.15 3.50 -2.59
N PHE A 153 15.89 3.12 -2.77
CA PHE A 153 15.40 2.21 -3.82
C PHE A 153 16.22 0.91 -3.99
N PRO A 154 16.42 0.11 -2.94
CA PRO A 154 17.33 -1.03 -2.97
C PRO A 154 16.87 -2.07 -4.00
N LEU A 155 17.80 -2.55 -4.82
CA LEU A 155 17.59 -3.55 -5.87
C LEU A 155 16.59 -3.15 -6.97
N LEU A 156 16.16 -1.91 -7.03
CA LEU A 156 15.35 -1.41 -8.14
C LEU A 156 16.23 -0.81 -9.23
N GLN A 157 15.77 -0.92 -10.46
CA GLN A 157 16.45 -0.32 -11.61
C GLN A 157 16.21 1.19 -11.63
N ASN A 158 17.24 1.97 -11.37
CA ASN A 158 17.17 3.44 -11.26
C ASN A 158 17.51 4.18 -12.56
N ALA A 159 17.92 3.45 -13.61
CA ALA A 159 18.23 4.01 -14.92
C ALA A 159 17.70 3.12 -16.04
N GLY A 160 17.41 3.74 -17.17
CA GLY A 160 16.90 3.04 -18.35
C GLY A 160 17.56 3.53 -19.63
N GLN A 161 17.33 2.81 -20.72
CA GLN A 161 17.81 3.15 -22.06
C GLN A 161 16.64 3.38 -23.01
N LEU A 162 16.82 4.23 -24.01
CA LEU A 162 15.88 4.39 -25.09
C LEU A 162 15.95 3.19 -26.06
N HIS A 163 14.81 2.82 -26.67
CA HIS A 163 14.77 1.67 -27.58
C HIS A 163 15.41 1.92 -28.94
N ARG A 164 15.39 3.16 -29.43
CA ARG A 164 15.86 3.52 -30.78
C ARG A 164 16.88 4.65 -30.82
N LEU A 165 16.99 5.42 -29.75
CA LEU A 165 17.91 6.57 -29.65
C LEU A 165 18.80 6.37 -28.44
N GLN A 166 19.81 7.22 -28.30
CA GLN A 166 20.68 7.25 -27.12
C GLN A 166 20.47 8.57 -26.36
N TRP A 167 20.63 8.50 -25.03
CA TRP A 167 20.64 9.70 -24.20
C TRP A 167 21.91 10.51 -24.48
N GLU A 168 21.75 11.77 -24.81
CA GLU A 168 22.88 12.71 -24.84
C GLU A 168 23.17 13.13 -23.40
N LEU A 169 24.19 12.55 -22.79
CA LEU A 169 24.67 12.96 -21.48
C LEU A 169 25.42 14.30 -21.69
N LYS A 170 24.84 15.38 -21.17
CA LYS A 170 25.50 16.70 -21.12
C LYS A 170 26.46 16.76 -19.95
#